data_c9971b7b34f3bdd4309c64c21c6fc1d1
#
_entry.id   c9971b7b34f3bdd4309c64c21c6fc1d1
#
_cell.length_a   1.000
_cell.length_b   1.000
_cell.length_c   1.000
_cell.angle_alpha   90.00
_cell.angle_beta   90.00
_cell.angle_gamma   90.00
#
_symmetry.space_group_name_H-M   'P 1'
#
loop_
_entity.id
_entity.type
_entity.pdbx_description
1 polymer ?
#
loop_
_entity_poly.entity_id
_entity_poly.type
_entity_poly.pdbx_seq_one_letter_code
_entity_poly.pdbx_strand_id
1 'polypeptide(L)'
;MSNEVSYSITINRDACIKCGLCERFCPTEVYIMDDGPQPVHPEWCWGCETCSGNCPKNAITVEINPDALAAEDDYPRAKLIDEETIETYKEWAKTLRDVLQLRWHPVGVRLIRKGEPFPEGVQIPKERMRYCQSMMAARRGVSLVMPANRHSCPDGTSILGLTDVPPKLASGEIYILFHKLDTQEAASRMVNERPMLEPYSMEATCVFPLDDPKATVDVVSVMGNPEQMMWLSMATSYYTGHRHDFHASGYNSHCVEVTLLPMRDKKINISFGCYGGRASSDVSDDMMMMGIPVELMPDVVRGVRELSKRVIPQERDKIYLPPMRSN
;
A
#
# COMPACT_ATOMS: atom_id res chain seq x y z
N MET A 1 -29.29 8.75 -7.37
CA MET A 1 -28.05 7.93 -7.46
C MET A 1 -28.18 7.17 -8.75
N SER A 2 -27.26 7.33 -9.71
CA SER A 2 -27.27 6.60 -10.98
C SER A 2 -27.11 5.11 -10.69
N ASN A 3 -27.98 4.28 -11.29
CA ASN A 3 -27.90 2.80 -11.21
C ASN A 3 -26.73 2.23 -12.06
N GLU A 4 -25.76 3.04 -12.42
CA GLU A 4 -24.64 2.64 -13.24
C GLU A 4 -23.56 2.00 -12.38
N VAL A 5 -23.22 0.76 -12.71
CA VAL A 5 -22.16 0.03 -12.03
C VAL A 5 -20.79 0.51 -12.51
N SER A 6 -19.83 0.64 -11.60
CA SER A 6 -18.46 1.09 -11.92
C SER A 6 -17.71 0.11 -12.81
N TYR A 7 -18.11 -1.17 -12.84
CA TYR A 7 -17.51 -2.23 -13.67
C TYR A 7 -18.60 -3.07 -14.31
N SER A 8 -18.55 -3.20 -15.63
CA SER A 8 -19.37 -4.14 -16.37
C SER A 8 -18.70 -5.50 -16.45
N ILE A 9 -19.49 -6.56 -16.33
CA ILE A 9 -19.03 -7.94 -16.37
C ILE A 9 -19.70 -8.64 -17.53
N THR A 10 -18.90 -9.07 -18.50
CA THR A 10 -19.38 -9.84 -19.66
C THR A 10 -18.89 -11.28 -19.56
N ILE A 11 -19.81 -12.23 -19.79
CA ILE A 11 -19.52 -13.66 -19.78
C ILE A 11 -19.84 -14.27 -21.14
N ASN A 12 -18.80 -14.75 -21.82
CA ASN A 12 -18.95 -15.54 -23.04
C ASN A 12 -19.48 -16.94 -22.66
N ARG A 13 -20.77 -17.14 -22.85
CA ARG A 13 -21.44 -18.40 -22.48
C ARG A 13 -20.98 -19.60 -23.30
N ASP A 14 -20.59 -19.39 -24.54
CA ASP A 14 -20.13 -20.48 -25.44
C ASP A 14 -18.73 -20.99 -25.05
N ALA A 15 -17.89 -20.08 -24.52
CA ALA A 15 -16.56 -20.43 -24.02
C ALA A 15 -16.58 -20.96 -22.58
N CYS A 16 -17.62 -20.67 -21.81
CA CYS A 16 -17.71 -20.98 -20.40
C CYS A 16 -17.92 -22.48 -20.14
N ILE A 17 -16.98 -23.13 -19.45
CA ILE A 17 -17.05 -24.54 -19.04
C ILE A 17 -17.74 -24.76 -17.68
N LYS A 18 -18.34 -23.74 -17.10
CA LYS A 18 -19.09 -23.79 -15.84
C LYS A 18 -18.28 -24.32 -14.64
N CYS A 19 -16.95 -24.04 -14.58
CA CYS A 19 -16.05 -24.59 -13.56
C CYS A 19 -16.19 -23.97 -12.17
N GLY A 20 -16.94 -22.86 -12.01
CA GLY A 20 -17.19 -22.19 -10.74
C GLY A 20 -16.04 -21.34 -10.18
N LEU A 21 -14.89 -21.26 -10.85
CA LEU A 21 -13.73 -20.53 -10.32
C LEU A 21 -14.01 -19.03 -10.12
N CYS A 22 -14.83 -18.42 -10.97
CA CYS A 22 -15.19 -17.02 -10.85
C CYS A 22 -15.98 -16.70 -9.55
N GLU A 23 -16.90 -17.58 -9.16
CA GLU A 23 -17.62 -17.46 -7.88
C GLU A 23 -16.67 -17.70 -6.70
N ARG A 24 -15.86 -18.76 -6.76
CA ARG A 24 -14.94 -19.13 -5.69
C ARG A 24 -13.90 -18.06 -5.43
N PHE A 25 -13.30 -17.49 -6.46
CA PHE A 25 -12.24 -16.50 -6.36
C PHE A 25 -12.76 -15.07 -6.16
N CYS A 26 -14.06 -14.80 -6.31
CA CYS A 26 -14.59 -13.47 -6.09
C CYS A 26 -14.60 -13.11 -4.59
N PRO A 27 -13.79 -12.12 -4.15
CA PRO A 27 -13.73 -11.77 -2.73
C PRO A 27 -14.99 -11.08 -2.22
N THR A 28 -15.77 -10.47 -3.12
CA THR A 28 -16.97 -9.68 -2.82
C THR A 28 -18.28 -10.35 -3.23
N GLU A 29 -18.23 -11.65 -3.57
CA GLU A 29 -19.41 -12.49 -3.83
C GLU A 29 -20.33 -11.97 -4.95
N VAL A 30 -19.73 -11.42 -6.00
CA VAL A 30 -20.48 -10.90 -7.17
C VAL A 30 -21.31 -11.98 -7.86
N TYR A 31 -20.85 -13.25 -7.84
CA TYR A 31 -21.42 -14.33 -8.63
C TYR A 31 -22.12 -15.37 -7.76
N ILE A 32 -23.17 -16.00 -8.37
CA ILE A 32 -23.67 -17.31 -7.99
C ILE A 32 -23.56 -18.26 -9.17
N MET A 33 -23.49 -19.58 -8.92
CA MET A 33 -23.52 -20.62 -9.95
C MET A 33 -24.93 -21.14 -10.09
N ASP A 34 -25.60 -20.76 -11.21
CA ASP A 34 -26.89 -21.28 -11.63
C ASP A 34 -26.86 -21.50 -13.15
N ASP A 35 -26.72 -22.74 -13.58
CA ASP A 35 -26.40 -23.11 -14.98
C ASP A 35 -25.25 -22.32 -15.60
N GLY A 36 -24.24 -22.05 -14.81
CA GLY A 36 -23.07 -21.19 -15.07
C GLY A 36 -23.06 -19.93 -14.21
N PRO A 37 -21.98 -19.16 -14.26
CA PRO A 37 -21.85 -17.98 -13.41
C PRO A 37 -22.86 -16.90 -13.76
N GLN A 38 -23.58 -16.42 -12.75
CA GLN A 38 -24.52 -15.29 -12.83
C GLN A 38 -23.98 -14.15 -11.96
N PRO A 39 -23.65 -12.98 -12.52
CA PRO A 39 -23.27 -11.80 -11.71
C PRO A 39 -24.53 -11.20 -11.09
N VAL A 40 -24.87 -11.64 -9.89
CA VAL A 40 -26.08 -11.18 -9.17
C VAL A 40 -25.87 -9.90 -8.39
N HIS A 41 -24.62 -9.56 -8.08
CA HIS A 41 -24.22 -8.34 -7.39
C HIS A 41 -23.11 -7.60 -8.16
N PRO A 42 -23.36 -7.16 -9.41
CA PRO A 42 -22.35 -6.45 -10.19
C PRO A 42 -21.89 -5.15 -9.53
N GLU A 43 -22.74 -4.51 -8.73
CA GLU A 43 -22.44 -3.31 -7.94
C GLU A 43 -21.34 -3.54 -6.87
N TRP A 44 -21.10 -4.79 -6.48
CA TRP A 44 -20.03 -5.15 -5.55
C TRP A 44 -18.69 -5.42 -6.23
N CYS A 45 -18.66 -5.32 -7.55
CA CYS A 45 -17.41 -5.55 -8.31
C CYS A 45 -16.41 -4.43 -8.03
N TRP A 46 -15.19 -4.85 -7.67
CA TRP A 46 -14.08 -3.91 -7.40
C TRP A 46 -13.11 -3.79 -8.57
N GLY A 47 -13.36 -4.45 -9.68
CA GLY A 47 -12.41 -4.48 -10.78
C GLY A 47 -11.08 -5.15 -10.43
N CYS A 48 -11.06 -6.06 -9.47
CA CYS A 48 -9.83 -6.77 -9.07
C CYS A 48 -9.35 -7.79 -10.11
N GLU A 49 -10.18 -8.07 -11.13
CA GLU A 49 -9.90 -8.99 -12.25
C GLU A 49 -9.54 -10.43 -11.85
N THR A 50 -9.75 -10.80 -10.58
CA THR A 50 -9.41 -12.16 -10.11
C THR A 50 -10.21 -13.23 -10.84
N CYS A 51 -11.48 -12.96 -11.16
CA CYS A 51 -12.34 -13.88 -11.91
C CYS A 51 -11.89 -14.05 -13.37
N SER A 52 -11.53 -12.98 -14.07
CA SER A 52 -11.03 -13.04 -15.45
C SER A 52 -9.65 -13.67 -15.53
N GLY A 53 -8.74 -13.28 -14.65
CA GLY A 53 -7.36 -13.80 -14.59
C GLY A 53 -7.26 -15.29 -14.23
N ASN A 54 -8.24 -15.84 -13.51
CA ASN A 54 -8.29 -17.28 -13.18
C ASN A 54 -9.24 -18.08 -14.07
N CYS A 55 -9.86 -17.47 -15.08
CA CYS A 55 -10.73 -18.17 -16.00
C CYS A 55 -9.91 -18.99 -17.02
N PRO A 56 -9.93 -20.35 -17.00
CA PRO A 56 -9.10 -21.17 -17.87
C PRO A 56 -9.51 -21.10 -19.36
N LYS A 57 -10.65 -20.46 -19.64
CA LYS A 57 -11.18 -20.28 -21.00
C LYS A 57 -11.28 -18.81 -21.41
N ASN A 58 -10.77 -17.89 -20.59
CA ASN A 58 -10.89 -16.45 -20.82
C ASN A 58 -12.34 -16.02 -21.14
N ALA A 59 -13.31 -16.67 -20.49
CA ALA A 59 -14.72 -16.46 -20.76
C ALA A 59 -15.32 -15.25 -20.02
N ILE A 60 -14.55 -14.57 -19.18
CA ILE A 60 -15.00 -13.43 -18.39
C ILE A 60 -14.16 -12.20 -18.74
N THR A 61 -14.86 -11.11 -19.06
CA THR A 61 -14.27 -9.78 -19.23
C THR A 61 -14.85 -8.84 -18.18
N VAL A 62 -13.99 -8.07 -17.53
CA VAL A 62 -14.37 -7.03 -16.59
C VAL A 62 -13.89 -5.70 -17.17
N GLU A 63 -14.82 -4.81 -17.50
CA GLU A 63 -14.51 -3.53 -18.11
C GLU A 63 -14.87 -2.38 -17.15
N ILE A 64 -14.02 -1.37 -17.11
CA ILE A 64 -14.23 -0.18 -16.30
C ILE A 64 -15.29 0.71 -16.95
N ASN A 65 -16.16 1.31 -16.15
CA ASN A 65 -17.00 2.44 -16.53
C ASN A 65 -16.44 3.71 -15.86
N PRO A 66 -15.55 4.45 -16.53
CA PRO A 66 -14.88 5.59 -15.93
C PRO A 66 -15.85 6.73 -15.61
N ASP A 67 -16.94 6.87 -16.35
CA ASP A 67 -17.94 7.93 -16.11
C ASP A 67 -18.74 7.65 -14.83
N ALA A 68 -19.13 6.39 -14.60
CA ALA A 68 -19.77 5.99 -13.34
C ALA A 68 -18.86 6.18 -12.13
N LEU A 69 -17.55 5.85 -12.26
CA LEU A 69 -16.57 6.12 -11.22
C LEU A 69 -16.38 7.63 -10.99
N ALA A 70 -16.29 8.43 -12.06
CA ALA A 70 -16.09 9.88 -11.95
C ALA A 70 -17.28 10.59 -11.30
N ALA A 71 -18.52 10.11 -11.52
CA ALA A 71 -19.72 10.66 -10.90
C ALA A 71 -19.75 10.52 -9.37
N GLU A 72 -18.91 9.65 -8.80
CA GLU A 72 -18.74 9.47 -7.35
C GLU A 72 -17.65 10.37 -6.75
N ASP A 73 -16.96 11.21 -7.53
CA ASP A 73 -15.76 11.95 -7.12
C ASP A 73 -16.03 13.38 -6.61
N ASP A 74 -17.26 13.70 -6.24
CA ASP A 74 -17.63 15.01 -5.68
C ASP A 74 -17.25 15.11 -4.18
N TYR A 75 -15.93 15.21 -3.94
CA TYR A 75 -15.37 15.36 -2.60
C TYR A 75 -14.95 16.82 -2.34
N PRO A 76 -15.28 17.39 -1.16
CA PRO A 76 -14.80 18.71 -0.78
C PRO A 76 -13.27 18.74 -0.74
N ARG A 77 -12.69 19.86 -1.20
CA ARG A 77 -11.25 20.07 -1.24
C ARG A 77 -10.83 21.21 -0.31
N ALA A 78 -9.68 21.07 0.33
CA ALA A 78 -9.10 22.10 1.17
C ALA A 78 -7.58 22.07 1.19
N LYS A 79 -6.96 23.21 1.52
CA LYS A 79 -5.53 23.26 1.85
C LYS A 79 -5.34 22.66 3.24
N LEU A 80 -4.66 21.51 3.34
CA LEU A 80 -4.47 20.74 4.58
C LEU A 80 -3.06 20.84 5.15
N ILE A 81 -2.29 21.85 4.76
CA ILE A 81 -0.91 22.06 5.19
C ILE A 81 -0.54 23.55 5.09
N ASP A 82 0.22 24.06 6.05
CA ASP A 82 0.76 25.40 6.03
C ASP A 82 2.15 25.47 5.36
N GLU A 83 2.62 26.68 5.06
CA GLU A 83 3.88 26.90 4.35
C GLU A 83 5.12 26.48 5.17
N GLU A 84 5.09 26.62 6.49
CA GLU A 84 6.21 26.23 7.37
C GLU A 84 6.37 24.70 7.35
N THR A 85 5.27 23.98 7.45
CA THR A 85 5.26 22.50 7.36
C THR A 85 5.70 22.03 5.97
N ILE A 86 5.28 22.71 4.89
CA ILE A 86 5.73 22.42 3.52
C ILE A 86 7.25 22.48 3.42
N GLU A 87 7.86 23.58 3.86
CA GLU A 87 9.32 23.76 3.80
C GLU A 87 10.05 22.75 4.69
N THR A 88 9.50 22.43 5.86
CA THR A 88 10.03 21.39 6.75
C THR A 88 10.06 20.02 6.06
N TYR A 89 8.98 19.61 5.41
CA TYR A 89 8.91 18.32 4.73
C TYR A 89 9.84 18.23 3.52
N LYS A 90 9.95 19.31 2.76
CA LYS A 90 10.92 19.41 1.65
C LYS A 90 12.36 19.26 2.15
N GLU A 91 12.69 19.92 3.27
CA GLU A 91 14.01 19.79 3.87
C GLU A 91 14.32 18.37 4.36
N TRP A 92 13.33 17.70 4.97
CA TRP A 92 13.46 16.30 5.36
C TRP A 92 13.70 15.41 4.15
N ALA A 93 12.86 15.54 3.11
CA ALA A 93 13.00 14.78 1.88
C ALA A 93 14.36 14.99 1.23
N LYS A 94 14.80 16.24 1.11
CA LYS A 94 16.11 16.59 0.57
C LYS A 94 17.24 15.95 1.38
N THR A 95 17.20 16.06 2.71
CA THR A 95 18.25 15.49 3.58
C THR A 95 18.33 13.96 3.41
N LEU A 96 17.18 13.26 3.45
CA LEU A 96 17.15 11.83 3.29
C LEU A 96 17.67 11.39 1.92
N ARG A 97 17.26 12.07 0.85
CA ARG A 97 17.69 11.74 -0.50
C ARG A 97 19.18 12.00 -0.71
N ASP A 98 19.68 13.15 -0.30
CA ASP A 98 21.07 13.56 -0.54
C ASP A 98 22.05 12.69 0.27
N VAL A 99 21.77 12.48 1.56
CA VAL A 99 22.69 11.74 2.45
C VAL A 99 22.64 10.24 2.20
N LEU A 100 21.45 9.67 2.05
CA LEU A 100 21.27 8.23 1.86
C LEU A 100 21.35 7.81 0.39
N GLN A 101 21.49 8.77 -0.55
CA GLN A 101 21.51 8.51 -1.99
C GLN A 101 20.29 7.72 -2.43
N LEU A 102 19.10 8.14 -1.96
CA LEU A 102 17.86 7.49 -2.32
C LEU A 102 17.52 7.74 -3.79
N ARG A 103 17.24 6.68 -4.52
CA ARG A 103 16.78 6.75 -5.91
C ARG A 103 15.39 7.39 -6.01
N TRP A 104 14.54 7.12 -5.01
CA TRP A 104 13.13 7.48 -5.02
C TRP A 104 12.81 8.57 -4.00
N HIS A 105 11.72 9.29 -4.22
CA HIS A 105 11.20 10.22 -3.23
C HIS A 105 10.74 9.47 -1.97
N PRO A 106 11.06 9.94 -0.76
CA PRO A 106 10.30 9.56 0.42
C PRO A 106 8.82 9.89 0.20
N VAL A 107 7.94 9.00 0.63
CA VAL A 107 6.49 9.13 0.40
C VAL A 107 5.81 9.59 1.67
N GLY A 108 5.13 10.74 1.60
CA GLY A 108 4.19 11.18 2.64
C GLY A 108 2.88 10.41 2.52
N VAL A 109 2.39 9.91 3.65
CA VAL A 109 1.12 9.19 3.76
C VAL A 109 0.20 9.93 4.72
N ARG A 110 -1.00 10.25 4.26
CA ARG A 110 -2.11 10.76 5.08
C ARG A 110 -3.30 9.83 4.93
N LEU A 111 -3.86 9.36 6.04
CA LEU A 111 -5.16 8.70 6.05
C LEU A 111 -6.23 9.77 6.30
N ILE A 112 -7.09 10.00 5.31
CA ILE A 112 -8.18 10.98 5.40
C ILE A 112 -9.30 10.34 6.21
N ARG A 113 -9.65 10.94 7.33
CA ARG A 113 -10.71 10.45 8.20
C ARG A 113 -12.06 10.76 7.61
N LYS A 114 -13.07 10.00 8.00
CA LYS A 114 -14.42 10.20 7.50
C LYS A 114 -14.90 11.64 7.77
N GLY A 115 -15.38 12.30 6.70
CA GLY A 115 -15.84 13.68 6.75
C GLY A 115 -14.76 14.76 6.65
N GLU A 116 -13.47 14.39 6.60
CA GLU A 116 -12.39 15.32 6.28
C GLU A 116 -12.39 15.65 4.78
N PRO A 117 -12.08 16.89 4.39
CA PRO A 117 -11.90 17.22 2.98
C PRO A 117 -10.64 16.57 2.40
N PHE A 118 -10.63 16.38 1.09
CA PHE A 118 -9.44 15.93 0.39
C PHE A 118 -8.44 17.09 0.18
N PRO A 119 -7.13 16.84 0.16
CA PRO A 119 -6.15 17.87 -0.12
C PRO A 119 -6.33 18.46 -1.52
N GLU A 120 -6.07 19.76 -1.66
CA GLU A 120 -5.93 20.38 -2.96
C GLU A 120 -4.68 19.89 -3.69
N GLY A 121 -4.70 19.92 -5.03
CA GLY A 121 -3.54 19.55 -5.88
C GLY A 121 -3.21 18.06 -5.90
N VAL A 122 -4.10 17.17 -5.44
CA VAL A 122 -3.98 15.72 -5.58
C VAL A 122 -5.01 15.18 -6.56
N GLN A 123 -4.65 14.11 -7.26
CA GLN A 123 -5.51 13.47 -8.24
C GLN A 123 -6.24 12.28 -7.62
N ILE A 124 -7.51 12.08 -8.00
CA ILE A 124 -8.20 10.80 -7.81
C ILE A 124 -7.88 9.97 -9.07
N PRO A 125 -7.35 8.75 -8.95
CA PRO A 125 -7.05 7.93 -10.12
C PRO A 125 -8.33 7.57 -10.86
N LYS A 126 -8.28 7.57 -12.20
CA LYS A 126 -9.44 7.21 -13.03
C LYS A 126 -9.86 5.75 -12.86
N GLU A 127 -8.90 4.89 -12.54
CA GLU A 127 -9.10 3.45 -12.38
C GLU A 127 -8.79 3.02 -10.95
N ARG A 128 -9.35 1.89 -10.56
CA ARG A 128 -8.99 1.29 -9.27
C ARG A 128 -7.56 0.77 -9.29
N MET A 129 -6.86 0.99 -8.20
CA MET A 129 -5.50 0.49 -8.01
C MET A 129 -5.29 -0.02 -6.59
N ARG A 130 -4.24 -0.79 -6.40
CA ARG A 130 -3.84 -1.25 -5.06
C ARG A 130 -3.15 -0.11 -4.32
N TYR A 131 -3.27 -0.09 -3.00
CA TYR A 131 -2.55 0.87 -2.17
C TYR A 131 -1.02 0.82 -2.40
N CYS A 132 -0.45 -0.38 -2.55
CA CYS A 132 0.97 -0.51 -2.89
C CYS A 132 1.33 0.14 -4.24
N GLN A 133 0.45 0.10 -5.24
CA GLN A 133 0.67 0.77 -6.52
C GLN A 133 0.64 2.29 -6.38
N SER A 134 -0.25 2.85 -5.56
CA SER A 134 -0.25 4.30 -5.30
C SER A 134 1.02 4.76 -4.59
N MET A 135 1.54 3.96 -3.65
CA MET A 135 2.83 4.23 -3.00
C MET A 135 3.99 4.23 -4.01
N MET A 136 3.95 3.30 -5.00
CA MET A 136 4.94 3.26 -6.08
C MET A 136 4.80 4.45 -7.04
N ALA A 137 3.60 4.95 -7.26
CA ALA A 137 3.38 6.18 -8.04
C ALA A 137 3.90 7.41 -7.27
N ALA A 138 3.63 7.50 -5.98
CA ALA A 138 4.06 8.62 -5.15
C ALA A 138 5.59 8.73 -5.05
N ARG A 139 6.31 7.62 -4.90
CA ARG A 139 7.79 7.66 -4.90
C ARG A 139 8.38 8.15 -6.24
N ARG A 140 7.59 8.18 -7.32
CA ARG A 140 7.97 8.68 -8.66
C ARG A 140 7.48 10.10 -8.92
N GLY A 141 6.89 10.77 -7.96
CA GLY A 141 6.47 12.16 -8.08
C GLY A 141 4.98 12.37 -8.31
N VAL A 142 4.14 11.33 -8.20
CA VAL A 142 2.68 11.44 -8.41
C VAL A 142 1.96 11.60 -7.07
N SER A 143 1.10 12.61 -6.95
CA SER A 143 0.26 12.82 -5.75
C SER A 143 -1.15 12.30 -6.00
N LEU A 144 -1.59 11.34 -5.17
CA LEU A 144 -2.86 10.65 -5.31
C LEU A 144 -3.67 10.68 -4.01
N VAL A 145 -4.98 10.85 -4.14
CA VAL A 145 -5.95 10.54 -3.08
C VAL A 145 -6.89 9.45 -3.60
N MET A 146 -7.04 8.38 -2.83
CA MET A 146 -7.83 7.22 -3.22
C MET A 146 -8.94 6.97 -2.20
N PRO A 147 -10.20 7.36 -2.49
CA PRO A 147 -11.35 6.93 -1.71
C PRO A 147 -11.57 5.41 -1.84
N ALA A 148 -12.42 4.85 -0.98
CA ALA A 148 -12.66 3.40 -0.93
C ALA A 148 -12.96 2.78 -2.30
N ASN A 149 -13.76 3.47 -3.13
CA ASN A 149 -14.12 3.03 -4.48
C ASN A 149 -12.98 3.05 -5.51
N ARG A 150 -11.80 3.55 -5.15
CA ARG A 150 -10.58 3.52 -5.99
C ARG A 150 -9.58 2.45 -5.58
N HIS A 151 -9.87 1.70 -4.53
CA HIS A 151 -9.03 0.58 -4.11
C HIS A 151 -9.48 -0.74 -4.73
N SER A 152 -8.55 -1.51 -5.29
CA SER A 152 -8.78 -2.84 -5.86
C SER A 152 -8.30 -4.01 -4.96
N CYS A 153 -7.75 -3.72 -3.77
CA CYS A 153 -7.23 -4.73 -2.86
C CYS A 153 -8.08 -4.81 -1.58
N PRO A 154 -8.82 -5.91 -1.37
CA PRO A 154 -9.68 -6.08 -0.20
C PRO A 154 -8.92 -6.10 1.12
N ASP A 155 -7.69 -6.62 1.14
CA ASP A 155 -6.81 -6.52 2.30
C ASP A 155 -6.48 -5.07 2.64
N GLY A 156 -6.07 -4.29 1.63
CA GLY A 156 -5.69 -2.90 1.84
C GLY A 156 -6.84 -2.05 2.34
N THR A 157 -8.04 -2.20 1.76
CA THR A 157 -9.20 -1.40 2.16
C THR A 157 -9.66 -1.71 3.60
N SER A 158 -9.73 -2.99 3.96
CA SER A 158 -10.15 -3.37 5.32
C SER A 158 -9.11 -3.01 6.38
N ILE A 159 -7.81 -3.19 6.08
CA ILE A 159 -6.72 -2.82 7.00
C ILE A 159 -6.72 -1.32 7.28
N LEU A 160 -6.92 -0.50 6.25
CA LEU A 160 -6.86 0.96 6.34
C LEU A 160 -8.21 1.59 6.74
N GLY A 161 -9.17 0.80 7.20
CA GLY A 161 -10.45 1.28 7.74
C GLY A 161 -11.40 1.89 6.72
N LEU A 162 -11.23 1.56 5.42
CA LEU A 162 -12.07 2.06 4.34
C LEU A 162 -13.35 1.22 4.16
N THR A 163 -13.27 -0.08 4.45
CA THR A 163 -14.36 -1.06 4.28
C THR A 163 -14.33 -2.12 5.37
N ASP A 164 -15.39 -2.90 5.47
CA ASP A 164 -15.38 -4.17 6.20
C ASP A 164 -14.42 -5.19 5.55
N VAL A 165 -14.07 -6.23 6.30
CA VAL A 165 -13.39 -7.41 5.76
C VAL A 165 -14.40 -8.26 4.99
N PRO A 166 -14.20 -8.51 3.68
CA PRO A 166 -15.10 -9.38 2.92
C PRO A 166 -15.20 -10.78 3.51
N PRO A 167 -16.38 -11.45 3.49
CA PRO A 167 -16.61 -12.74 4.14
C PRO A 167 -15.61 -13.84 3.74
N LYS A 168 -15.32 -14.01 2.44
CA LYS A 168 -14.34 -15.01 1.96
C LYS A 168 -12.90 -14.69 2.34
N LEU A 169 -12.59 -13.42 2.59
CA LEU A 169 -11.30 -13.03 3.13
C LEU A 169 -11.24 -13.33 4.64
N ALA A 170 -12.27 -12.95 5.38
CA ALA A 170 -12.38 -13.19 6.83
C ALA A 170 -12.37 -14.69 7.19
N SER A 171 -13.02 -15.53 6.37
CA SER A 171 -12.98 -16.99 6.53
C SER A 171 -11.63 -17.63 6.21
N GLY A 172 -10.73 -16.89 5.55
CA GLY A 172 -9.44 -17.40 5.07
C GLY A 172 -9.50 -18.14 3.73
N GLU A 173 -10.70 -18.35 3.17
CA GLU A 173 -10.89 -19.11 1.92
C GLU A 173 -10.01 -18.60 0.78
N ILE A 174 -9.92 -17.28 0.60
CA ILE A 174 -9.10 -16.67 -0.46
C ILE A 174 -7.62 -17.03 -0.32
N TYR A 175 -7.09 -17.08 0.90
CA TYR A 175 -5.69 -17.43 1.14
C TYR A 175 -5.40 -18.91 0.86
N ILE A 176 -6.37 -19.78 1.14
CA ILE A 176 -6.28 -21.21 0.82
C ILE A 176 -6.35 -21.43 -0.69
N LEU A 177 -7.27 -20.76 -1.39
CA LEU A 177 -7.40 -20.88 -2.86
C LEU A 177 -6.12 -20.44 -3.59
N PHE A 178 -5.38 -19.47 -3.04
CA PHE A 178 -4.08 -19.04 -3.56
C PHE A 178 -2.89 -19.82 -2.99
N HIS A 179 -3.10 -20.89 -2.26
CA HIS A 179 -2.06 -21.72 -1.62
C HIS A 179 -1.06 -20.89 -0.77
N LYS A 180 -1.54 -19.83 -0.14
CA LYS A 180 -0.71 -18.98 0.70
C LYS A 180 -0.55 -19.49 2.13
N LEU A 181 -1.50 -20.31 2.59
CA LEU A 181 -1.50 -20.95 3.91
C LEU A 181 -2.04 -22.38 3.76
N ASP A 182 -1.67 -23.25 4.70
CA ASP A 182 -1.95 -24.67 4.66
C ASP A 182 -3.40 -25.00 5.07
N THR A 183 -3.90 -24.32 6.10
CA THR A 183 -5.23 -24.58 6.67
C THR A 183 -6.10 -23.33 6.69
N GLN A 184 -7.40 -23.54 6.59
CA GLN A 184 -8.38 -22.44 6.65
C GLN A 184 -8.33 -21.73 8.03
N GLU A 185 -8.07 -22.47 9.09
CA GLU A 185 -7.92 -21.89 10.42
C GLU A 185 -6.71 -20.93 10.49
N ALA A 186 -5.56 -21.35 9.96
CA ALA A 186 -4.37 -20.49 9.88
C ALA A 186 -4.62 -19.28 8.99
N ALA A 187 -5.33 -19.45 7.89
CA ALA A 187 -5.68 -18.38 6.96
C ALA A 187 -6.66 -17.37 7.60
N SER A 188 -7.69 -17.87 8.27
CA SER A 188 -8.64 -17.02 9.01
C SER A 188 -7.94 -16.23 10.13
N ARG A 189 -7.05 -16.90 10.89
CA ARG A 189 -6.23 -16.25 11.91
C ARG A 189 -5.36 -15.13 11.34
N MET A 190 -4.65 -15.40 10.24
CA MET A 190 -3.82 -14.39 9.55
C MET A 190 -4.61 -13.14 9.19
N VAL A 191 -5.86 -13.30 8.77
CA VAL A 191 -6.70 -12.16 8.37
C VAL A 191 -7.28 -11.43 9.57
N ASN A 192 -7.79 -12.14 10.57
CA ASN A 192 -8.57 -11.53 11.64
C ASN A 192 -7.72 -11.04 12.83
N GLU A 193 -6.52 -11.59 13.04
CA GLU A 193 -5.60 -11.13 14.08
C GLU A 193 -4.61 -10.06 13.60
N ARG A 194 -4.59 -9.75 12.28
CA ARG A 194 -3.76 -8.64 11.76
C ARG A 194 -4.25 -7.30 12.29
N PRO A 195 -3.34 -6.33 12.50
CA PRO A 195 -3.75 -4.96 12.81
C PRO A 195 -4.64 -4.37 11.72
N MET A 196 -5.76 -3.77 12.13
CA MET A 196 -6.71 -3.07 11.25
C MET A 196 -7.26 -1.84 11.97
N LEU A 197 -7.66 -0.83 11.20
CA LEU A 197 -8.48 0.28 11.70
C LEU A 197 -9.95 -0.14 11.73
N GLU A 198 -10.74 0.59 12.53
CA GLU A 198 -12.20 0.40 12.55
C GLU A 198 -12.78 0.58 11.15
N PRO A 199 -13.64 -0.33 10.68
CA PRO A 199 -14.28 -0.22 9.38
C PRO A 199 -14.98 1.13 9.20
N TYR A 200 -14.87 1.69 8.01
CA TYR A 200 -15.48 2.98 7.64
C TYR A 200 -15.04 4.18 8.48
N SER A 201 -13.92 4.07 9.23
CA SER A 201 -13.33 5.19 9.97
C SER A 201 -12.52 6.13 9.09
N MET A 202 -12.08 5.65 7.92
CA MET A 202 -11.35 6.43 6.92
C MET A 202 -12.18 6.61 5.67
N GLU A 203 -12.01 7.78 5.03
CA GLU A 203 -12.64 8.14 3.74
C GLU A 203 -11.74 7.76 2.57
N ALA A 204 -10.44 8.03 2.71
CA ALA A 204 -9.47 7.85 1.66
C ALA A 204 -8.05 7.63 2.19
N THR A 205 -7.17 7.11 1.33
CA THR A 205 -5.72 7.20 1.51
C THR A 205 -5.18 8.32 0.61
N CYS A 206 -4.27 9.14 1.13
CA CYS A 206 -3.56 10.15 0.36
C CYS A 206 -2.08 9.89 0.43
N VAL A 207 -1.41 9.85 -0.73
CA VAL A 207 0.03 9.62 -0.86
C VAL A 207 0.63 10.63 -1.83
N PHE A 208 1.81 11.13 -1.49
CA PHE A 208 2.51 12.13 -2.30
C PHE A 208 4.02 12.07 -2.04
N PRO A 209 4.86 12.55 -2.96
CA PRO A 209 6.28 12.73 -2.68
C PRO A 209 6.46 13.76 -1.57
N LEU A 210 7.29 13.46 -0.57
CA LEU A 210 7.47 14.32 0.61
C LEU A 210 8.10 15.68 0.26
N ASP A 211 8.78 15.79 -0.87
CA ASP A 211 9.33 17.04 -1.39
C ASP A 211 8.31 17.87 -2.22
N ASP A 212 7.09 17.35 -2.42
CA ASP A 212 5.92 18.09 -2.94
C ASP A 212 4.68 17.80 -2.07
N PRO A 213 4.71 18.21 -0.79
CA PRO A 213 3.69 17.83 0.17
C PRO A 213 2.34 18.49 -0.12
N LYS A 214 1.26 17.72 0.06
CA LYS A 214 -0.13 18.13 -0.19
C LYS A 214 -0.97 18.22 1.08
N ALA A 215 -0.53 17.59 2.16
CA ALA A 215 -1.18 17.57 3.46
C ALA A 215 -0.15 17.30 4.55
N THR A 216 -0.52 17.52 5.82
CA THR A 216 0.22 16.94 6.93
C THR A 216 0.18 15.43 6.86
N VAL A 217 1.28 14.75 7.18
CA VAL A 217 1.39 13.29 7.06
C VAL A 217 1.18 12.60 8.41
N ASP A 218 0.64 11.38 8.37
CA ASP A 218 0.64 10.47 9.51
C ASP A 218 1.95 9.67 9.58
N VAL A 219 2.47 9.29 8.39
CA VAL A 219 3.67 8.46 8.25
C VAL A 219 4.48 8.92 7.04
N VAL A 220 5.79 8.83 7.14
CA VAL A 220 6.71 8.92 6.01
C VAL A 220 7.23 7.52 5.67
N SER A 221 7.01 7.07 4.45
CA SER A 221 7.55 5.80 3.95
C SER A 221 8.80 6.05 3.11
N VAL A 222 9.90 5.42 3.48
CA VAL A 222 11.16 5.46 2.76
C VAL A 222 11.43 4.11 2.12
N MET A 223 11.75 4.11 0.82
CA MET A 223 12.02 2.91 0.04
C MET A 223 13.47 2.93 -0.45
N GLY A 224 14.19 1.85 -0.22
CA GLY A 224 15.59 1.74 -0.57
C GLY A 224 16.12 0.32 -0.43
N ASN A 225 17.44 0.16 -0.61
CA ASN A 225 18.10 -1.11 -0.42
C ASN A 225 18.38 -1.40 1.08
N PRO A 226 18.77 -2.62 1.46
CA PRO A 226 19.02 -2.99 2.85
C PRO A 226 20.00 -2.09 3.58
N GLU A 227 21.00 -1.57 2.87
CA GLU A 227 21.99 -0.70 3.46
C GLU A 227 21.45 0.67 3.81
N GLN A 228 20.64 1.26 2.94
CA GLN A 228 19.95 2.52 3.21
C GLN A 228 18.98 2.36 4.41
N MET A 229 18.32 1.21 4.53
CA MET A 229 17.49 0.88 5.69
C MET A 229 18.32 0.72 6.98
N MET A 230 19.51 0.16 6.89
CA MET A 230 20.46 0.08 8.02
C MET A 230 20.84 1.48 8.52
N TRP A 231 21.19 2.40 7.60
CA TRP A 231 21.53 3.78 7.99
C TRP A 231 20.37 4.52 8.62
N LEU A 232 19.15 4.33 8.09
CA LEU A 232 17.93 4.88 8.71
C LEU A 232 17.70 4.31 10.11
N SER A 233 17.87 3.00 10.31
CA SER A 233 17.73 2.37 11.62
C SER A 233 18.75 2.92 12.62
N MET A 234 19.98 3.14 12.19
CA MET A 234 21.01 3.78 13.02
C MET A 234 20.64 5.23 13.37
N ALA A 235 20.10 5.97 12.41
CA ALA A 235 19.66 7.36 12.63
C ALA A 235 18.53 7.45 13.65
N THR A 236 17.55 6.53 13.60
CA THR A 236 16.45 6.48 14.56
C THR A 236 16.90 6.11 15.97
N SER A 237 18.00 5.36 16.10
CA SER A 237 18.60 4.97 17.38
C SER A 237 19.65 5.98 17.89
N TYR A 238 20.00 6.98 17.07
CA TYR A 238 21.18 7.83 17.31
C TYR A 238 21.17 8.50 18.67
N TYR A 239 20.04 9.03 19.12
CA TYR A 239 19.91 9.74 20.39
C TYR A 239 19.49 8.87 21.57
N THR A 240 18.90 7.72 21.30
CA THR A 240 18.34 6.87 22.35
C THR A 240 19.20 5.63 22.64
N GLY A 241 19.96 5.16 21.65
CA GLY A 241 20.67 3.88 21.71
C GLY A 241 19.76 2.66 21.79
N HIS A 242 18.45 2.82 21.71
CA HIS A 242 17.51 1.70 21.74
C HIS A 242 17.58 0.89 20.46
N ARG A 243 17.50 -0.43 20.57
CA ARG A 243 17.28 -1.34 19.46
C ARG A 243 15.82 -1.36 19.10
N HIS A 244 15.53 -1.59 17.82
CA HIS A 244 14.17 -1.66 17.31
C HIS A 244 13.74 -3.12 17.17
N ASP A 245 12.50 -3.41 17.55
CA ASP A 245 11.80 -4.63 17.23
C ASP A 245 10.92 -4.34 16.00
N PHE A 246 11.09 -5.13 14.94
CA PHE A 246 10.34 -4.96 13.70
C PHE A 246 9.36 -6.11 13.50
N HIS A 247 8.15 -5.77 13.08
CA HIS A 247 7.11 -6.72 12.73
C HIS A 247 7.04 -6.83 11.19
N ALA A 248 7.58 -7.92 10.65
CA ALA A 248 7.54 -8.21 9.22
C ALA A 248 7.05 -9.65 9.02
N SER A 249 5.99 -9.81 8.22
CA SER A 249 5.34 -11.10 7.99
C SER A 249 5.41 -11.58 6.56
N GLY A 250 5.80 -10.69 5.61
CA GLY A 250 5.68 -10.95 4.18
C GLY A 250 4.25 -10.80 3.64
N TYR A 251 3.30 -10.42 4.50
CA TYR A 251 1.93 -10.07 4.17
C TYR A 251 1.65 -8.61 4.50
N ASN A 252 0.78 -7.96 3.69
CA ASN A 252 0.25 -6.63 3.98
C ASN A 252 1.32 -5.54 4.24
N SER A 253 2.43 -5.56 3.49
CA SER A 253 3.60 -4.71 3.73
C SER A 253 3.28 -3.21 3.78
N HIS A 254 2.69 -2.68 2.70
CA HIS A 254 2.43 -1.24 2.58
C HIS A 254 1.32 -0.79 3.54
N CYS A 255 0.25 -1.56 3.65
CA CYS A 255 -0.90 -1.18 4.47
C CYS A 255 -0.68 -1.41 5.97
N VAL A 256 -0.11 -2.55 6.40
CA VAL A 256 0.17 -2.84 7.81
C VAL A 256 1.56 -2.36 8.19
N GLU A 257 2.61 -2.94 7.56
CA GLU A 257 3.96 -2.88 8.12
C GLU A 257 4.59 -1.49 8.03
N VAL A 258 4.33 -0.73 6.96
CA VAL A 258 4.92 0.62 6.80
C VAL A 258 3.92 1.78 6.85
N THR A 259 2.64 1.50 7.11
CA THR A 259 1.64 2.54 7.33
C THR A 259 0.96 2.41 8.68
N LEU A 260 0.17 1.35 8.89
CA LEU A 260 -0.67 1.24 10.09
C LEU A 260 0.13 1.07 11.37
N LEU A 261 1.11 0.15 11.38
CA LEU A 261 1.93 -0.07 12.59
C LEU A 261 2.69 1.19 13.01
N PRO A 262 3.45 1.88 12.12
CA PRO A 262 4.10 3.14 12.49
C PRO A 262 3.12 4.20 12.99
N MET A 263 1.99 4.38 12.31
CA MET A 263 0.99 5.38 12.70
C MET A 263 0.39 5.09 14.08
N ARG A 264 0.02 3.83 14.35
CA ARG A 264 -0.64 3.41 15.60
C ARG A 264 0.31 3.38 16.79
N ASP A 265 1.47 2.74 16.59
CA ASP A 265 2.39 2.41 17.68
C ASP A 265 3.43 3.52 17.92
N LYS A 266 3.46 4.54 17.08
CA LYS A 266 4.42 5.65 17.13
C LYS A 266 5.88 5.16 17.15
N LYS A 267 6.14 4.07 16.42
CA LYS A 267 7.45 3.43 16.26
C LYS A 267 7.75 3.21 14.79
N ILE A 268 9.02 3.26 14.44
CA ILE A 268 9.42 2.85 13.08
C ILE A 268 9.15 1.36 12.88
N ASN A 269 8.85 0.98 11.65
CA ASN A 269 8.80 -0.42 11.27
C ASN A 269 9.39 -0.63 9.86
N ILE A 270 10.01 -1.79 9.66
CA ILE A 270 10.62 -2.20 8.38
C ILE A 270 9.76 -3.28 7.74
N SER A 271 9.72 -3.28 6.41
CA SER A 271 9.07 -4.30 5.61
C SER A 271 9.98 -4.80 4.48
N PHE A 272 9.93 -6.10 4.24
CA PHE A 272 10.57 -6.75 3.08
C PHE A 272 9.71 -6.68 1.82
N GLY A 273 8.52 -6.10 1.89
CA GLY A 273 7.47 -6.23 0.89
C GLY A 273 6.59 -7.46 1.13
N CYS A 274 5.41 -7.44 0.55
CA CYS A 274 4.49 -8.57 0.58
C CYS A 274 4.33 -9.18 -0.81
N TYR A 275 3.83 -10.41 -0.86
CA TYR A 275 3.54 -11.09 -2.13
C TYR A 275 2.72 -10.21 -3.09
N GLY A 276 1.60 -9.63 -2.61
CA GLY A 276 0.75 -8.79 -3.45
C GLY A 276 1.46 -7.54 -3.96
N GLY A 277 2.25 -6.87 -3.12
CA GLY A 277 3.05 -5.71 -3.51
C GLY A 277 4.11 -6.06 -4.55
N ARG A 278 4.88 -7.13 -4.34
CA ARG A 278 5.92 -7.55 -5.30
C ARG A 278 5.35 -8.10 -6.60
N ALA A 279 4.22 -8.81 -6.56
CA ALA A 279 3.60 -9.41 -7.74
C ALA A 279 2.82 -8.42 -8.61
N SER A 280 2.31 -7.32 -8.04
CA SER A 280 1.40 -6.39 -8.73
C SER A 280 1.84 -4.93 -8.73
N SER A 281 3.04 -4.64 -8.24
CA SER A 281 3.66 -3.32 -8.32
C SER A 281 5.16 -3.47 -8.58
N ASP A 282 5.87 -2.36 -8.82
CA ASP A 282 7.28 -2.39 -9.19
C ASP A 282 8.23 -2.35 -7.97
N VAL A 283 7.91 -3.11 -6.96
CA VAL A 283 8.83 -3.36 -5.84
C VAL A 283 9.92 -4.30 -6.31
N SER A 284 11.15 -3.79 -6.49
CA SER A 284 12.30 -4.58 -6.94
C SER A 284 12.78 -5.56 -5.87
N ASP A 285 13.50 -6.61 -6.28
CA ASP A 285 13.93 -7.70 -5.41
C ASP A 285 14.85 -7.23 -4.27
N ASP A 286 15.65 -6.20 -4.52
CA ASP A 286 16.58 -5.58 -3.56
C ASP A 286 15.95 -4.48 -2.70
N MET A 287 14.66 -4.20 -2.88
CA MET A 287 13.97 -3.12 -2.18
C MET A 287 13.42 -3.57 -0.84
N MET A 288 13.68 -2.75 0.17
CA MET A 288 13.03 -2.73 1.47
C MET A 288 12.32 -1.39 1.70
N MET A 289 11.50 -1.33 2.73
CA MET A 289 10.74 -0.14 3.08
C MET A 289 10.79 0.09 4.58
N MET A 290 10.80 1.36 4.98
CA MET A 290 10.63 1.76 6.38
C MET A 290 9.49 2.76 6.48
N GLY A 291 8.55 2.49 7.38
CA GLY A 291 7.54 3.45 7.82
C GLY A 291 8.04 4.20 9.05
N ILE A 292 7.95 5.53 9.02
CA ILE A 292 8.41 6.41 10.09
C ILE A 292 7.23 7.29 10.50
N PRO A 293 6.73 7.21 11.74
CA PRO A 293 5.72 8.16 12.23
C PRO A 293 6.23 9.59 12.11
N VAL A 294 5.36 10.52 11.75
CA VAL A 294 5.78 11.90 11.49
C VAL A 294 6.45 12.54 12.71
N GLU A 295 6.02 12.16 13.90
CA GLU A 295 6.56 12.68 15.17
C GLU A 295 8.04 12.34 15.39
N LEU A 296 8.54 11.25 14.77
CA LEU A 296 9.95 10.84 14.86
C LEU A 296 10.82 11.44 13.76
N MET A 297 10.23 12.04 12.72
CA MET A 297 10.98 12.57 11.59
C MET A 297 12.04 13.61 11.95
N PRO A 298 11.79 14.57 12.86
CA PRO A 298 12.83 15.54 13.27
C PRO A 298 14.10 14.86 13.80
N ASP A 299 13.95 13.85 14.67
CA ASP A 299 15.08 13.13 15.24
C ASP A 299 15.77 12.23 14.20
N VAL A 300 15.01 11.57 13.32
CA VAL A 300 15.55 10.76 12.23
C VAL A 300 16.42 11.61 11.30
N VAL A 301 15.89 12.73 10.81
CA VAL A 301 16.62 13.63 9.91
C VAL A 301 17.88 14.20 10.57
N ARG A 302 17.78 14.59 11.84
CA ARG A 302 18.93 15.04 12.63
C ARG A 302 19.96 13.93 12.79
N GLY A 303 19.52 12.69 13.09
CA GLY A 303 20.39 11.52 13.18
C GLY A 303 21.10 11.20 11.87
N VAL A 304 20.41 11.27 10.74
CA VAL A 304 20.99 11.10 9.39
C VAL A 304 22.10 12.14 9.16
N ARG A 305 21.86 13.40 9.49
CA ARG A 305 22.88 14.47 9.37
C ARG A 305 24.09 14.23 10.27
N GLU A 306 23.91 13.77 11.49
CA GLU A 306 25.03 13.47 12.39
C GLU A 306 25.86 12.30 11.88
N LEU A 307 25.20 11.23 11.43
CA LEU A 307 25.87 10.05 10.87
C LEU A 307 26.64 10.38 9.57
N SER A 308 26.14 11.31 8.76
CA SER A 308 26.80 11.72 7.52
C SER A 308 28.16 12.39 7.73
N LYS A 309 28.42 12.93 8.90
CA LYS A 309 29.68 13.63 9.21
C LYS A 309 30.88 12.66 9.32
N ARG A 310 30.65 11.38 9.65
CA ARG A 310 31.73 10.41 9.93
C ARG A 310 31.44 8.97 9.55
N VAL A 311 30.18 8.54 9.58
CA VAL A 311 29.79 7.13 9.52
C VAL A 311 29.23 6.73 8.18
N ILE A 312 28.29 7.52 7.61
CA ILE A 312 27.76 7.26 6.29
C ILE A 312 28.78 7.73 5.26
N PRO A 313 29.42 6.82 4.49
CA PRO A 313 30.40 7.21 3.51
C PRO A 313 29.76 8.01 2.37
N GLN A 314 30.38 9.11 1.98
CA GLN A 314 30.00 9.92 0.82
C GLN A 314 30.43 9.26 -0.50
N GLU A 315 31.61 8.60 -0.46
CA GLU A 315 32.13 7.75 -1.52
C GLU A 315 32.55 6.42 -0.90
N ARG A 316 32.24 5.32 -1.56
CA ARG A 316 32.50 4.00 -1.01
C ARG A 316 33.63 3.29 -1.70
N ASP A 317 34.71 3.14 -0.98
CA ASP A 317 35.58 2.00 -1.16
C ASP A 317 35.06 0.83 -0.31
N LYS A 318 34.38 -0.12 -0.93
CA LYS A 318 34.08 -1.39 -0.25
C LYS A 318 35.39 -2.11 0.01
N ILE A 319 35.71 -2.30 1.28
CA ILE A 319 36.83 -3.14 1.66
C ILE A 319 36.44 -4.59 1.38
N TYR A 320 36.97 -5.16 0.31
CA TYR A 320 36.84 -6.59 0.05
C TYR A 320 37.92 -7.31 0.85
N LEU A 321 37.54 -8.36 1.56
CA LEU A 321 38.49 -9.27 2.12
C LEU A 321 39.35 -9.86 0.96
N PRO A 322 40.67 -9.89 1.08
CA PRO A 322 41.50 -10.53 0.06
C PRO A 322 41.05 -11.99 -0.09
N PRO A 323 41.09 -12.55 -1.31
CA PRO A 323 40.71 -13.94 -1.52
C PRO A 323 41.53 -14.82 -0.57
N MET A 324 40.88 -15.68 0.20
CA MET A 324 41.53 -16.64 1.05
C MET A 324 42.41 -17.51 0.15
N ARG A 325 43.71 -17.51 0.41
CA ARG A 325 44.60 -18.42 -0.28
C ARG A 325 44.18 -19.84 0.08
N SER A 326 43.78 -20.61 -0.92
CA SER A 326 43.66 -22.06 -0.77
C SER A 326 45.06 -22.60 -0.43
N ASN A 327 45.21 -23.19 0.74
CA ASN A 327 46.42 -23.96 1.10
C ASN A 327 46.54 -25.18 0.20
#